data_99a0e5f3ffbf449500319313b7be74f1
#
_entry.id   99a0e5f3ffbf449500319313b7be74f1
#
_cell.length_a   1.000
_cell.length_b   1.000
_cell.length_c   1.000
_cell.angle_alpha   90.00
_cell.angle_beta   90.00
_cell.angle_gamma   90.00
#
_symmetry.space_group_name_H-M   'P 1'
#
loop_
_entity.id
_entity.type
_entity.pdbx_description
1 polymer ?
#
loop_
_entity_poly.entity_id
_entity_poly.type
_entity_poly.pdbx_seq_one_letter_code
_entity_poly.pdbx_strand_id
1 'polypeptide(L)'
;MPGVASGQGTISVPNAYGDYYFGKNKVQFENFKWKIYHSPHFDIYYYTEDEELLQKVVSYAESAYDQLSQEFDFQIKKPTSLIFYETHAHFEQNNEISNFIPEGIGAFATPVRFRMFLPVDMSDPELYELILHELTHIFQYHMLFGGNLGKGIAGRPPVWVMEGMASYMEGEESARDKMFVRDAVVNDQVPPITQAGVGGFFAYRFGYSVFEYMEYRWGPEGMRDFIVELRNTVGGRVGRAIERAFGISPEEFDADFRRWLRKRYLAELLETGEPGDFGRPFRAHRGIRAQNTSPVASPSGDFVAAFTNNRGDVDVVLYETKDRTFFKNLTKGYASDYQYLVAQELTMGRNMGRDIAFSPDGNSVAFFARKNRGRELVILDVIKKKIRHSVEMDVGQQFSPAWSPDGNSIAFSGWLDGRYDIFEIDTQTGDIVNLTDDDVYDGAPTYAPDGESIVLTSVVGGYQKLFRI
;
A
#
# COMPACT_ATOMS: atom_id res chain seq x y z
N MET A 1 32.06 14.22 -5.95
CA MET A 1 31.01 13.64 -5.09
C MET A 1 29.82 14.57 -5.11
N PRO A 2 28.75 14.29 -5.76
CA PRO A 2 27.52 15.06 -5.58
C PRO A 2 26.48 14.18 -4.90
N GLY A 3 26.10 14.57 -3.69
CA GLY A 3 24.93 14.06 -3.03
C GLY A 3 23.68 14.58 -3.74
N VAL A 4 22.97 13.72 -4.40
CA VAL A 4 21.64 14.01 -4.91
C VAL A 4 20.70 14.01 -3.71
N ALA A 5 20.18 15.18 -3.37
CA ALA A 5 19.07 15.33 -2.45
C ALA A 5 17.81 14.74 -3.10
N SER A 6 17.47 13.53 -2.78
CA SER A 6 16.13 12.99 -3.03
C SER A 6 15.20 13.58 -1.97
N GLY A 7 14.47 14.59 -2.36
CA GLY A 7 13.41 15.12 -1.55
C GLY A 7 12.13 14.41 -1.88
N GLN A 8 11.69 13.66 -0.99
CA GLN A 8 10.37 13.07 -0.70
C GLN A 8 10.62 11.68 -0.16
N GLY A 9 9.80 11.26 0.80
CA GLY A 9 9.88 9.93 1.34
C GLY A 9 9.80 8.90 0.22
N THR A 10 10.95 8.63 -0.40
CA THR A 10 11.10 7.39 -1.11
C THR A 10 10.94 6.34 -0.06
N ILE A 11 9.77 5.69 -0.06
CA ILE A 11 9.74 4.32 0.37
C ILE A 11 10.91 3.70 -0.38
N SER A 12 12.04 3.48 0.28
CA SER A 12 12.99 2.53 -0.21
C SER A 12 12.37 1.16 0.05
N VAL A 13 11.31 0.84 -0.71
CA VAL A 13 11.13 -0.55 -1.08
C VAL A 13 12.51 -0.91 -1.59
N PRO A 14 13.25 -1.85 -0.96
CA PRO A 14 14.55 -2.27 -1.48
C PRO A 14 14.29 -2.59 -2.94
N ASN A 15 14.95 -1.88 -3.87
CA ASN A 15 14.69 -1.88 -5.30
C ASN A 15 14.31 -3.29 -5.77
N ALA A 16 13.02 -3.62 -5.68
CA ALA A 16 12.49 -4.82 -6.28
C ALA A 16 12.59 -4.70 -7.81
N TYR A 17 12.68 -3.46 -8.26
CA TYR A 17 12.83 -3.08 -9.66
C TYR A 17 14.20 -2.40 -9.78
N GLY A 18 15.17 -3.07 -10.37
CA GLY A 18 16.48 -2.52 -10.63
C GLY A 18 16.39 -1.15 -11.27
N ASP A 19 17.36 -0.26 -10.99
CA ASP A 19 17.45 1.11 -11.53
C ASP A 19 17.50 1.09 -13.06
N TYR A 20 16.36 0.85 -13.69
CA TYR A 20 16.21 1.05 -15.13
C TYR A 20 15.97 2.53 -15.40
N TYR A 21 17.04 3.28 -15.53
CA TYR A 21 17.01 4.64 -16.05
C TYR A 21 16.67 4.61 -17.54
N PHE A 22 15.40 4.57 -17.87
CA PHE A 22 14.91 4.89 -19.20
C PHE A 22 14.65 6.39 -19.31
N GLY A 23 15.65 7.16 -19.68
CA GLY A 23 15.50 8.55 -20.07
C GLY A 23 14.90 9.49 -19.02
N LYS A 24 14.76 10.77 -19.37
CA LYS A 24 14.19 11.79 -18.47
C LYS A 24 12.66 11.88 -18.52
N ASN A 25 12.03 11.27 -19.52
CA ASN A 25 10.59 11.35 -19.72
C ASN A 25 9.97 9.95 -19.60
N LYS A 26 8.91 9.86 -18.80
CA LYS A 26 8.08 8.68 -18.77
C LYS A 26 7.32 8.52 -20.07
N VAL A 27 7.02 7.28 -20.45
CA VAL A 27 6.18 7.00 -21.61
C VAL A 27 4.77 7.48 -21.27
N GLN A 28 4.28 8.45 -22.04
CA GLN A 28 2.89 8.90 -21.98
C GLN A 28 2.14 8.21 -23.12
N PHE A 29 1.11 7.46 -22.77
CA PHE A 29 0.28 6.75 -23.73
C PHE A 29 -1.14 7.30 -23.80
N GLU A 30 -1.52 8.20 -22.87
CA GLU A 30 -2.79 8.92 -22.90
C GLU A 30 -2.61 10.42 -23.00
N ASN A 31 -3.56 11.08 -23.65
CA ASN A 31 -3.60 12.54 -23.77
C ASN A 31 -4.80 13.08 -23.00
N PHE A 32 -4.59 13.42 -21.76
CA PHE A 32 -5.64 13.88 -20.86
C PHE A 32 -6.17 15.26 -21.21
N LYS A 33 -7.49 15.40 -21.32
CA LYS A 33 -8.17 16.69 -21.48
C LYS A 33 -8.54 17.27 -20.11
N TRP A 34 -7.57 17.85 -19.45
CA TRP A 34 -7.74 18.38 -18.11
C TRP A 34 -8.82 19.46 -18.02
N LYS A 35 -9.69 19.32 -17.02
CA LYS A 35 -10.68 20.28 -16.55
C LYS A 35 -10.33 20.67 -15.13
N ILE A 36 -10.91 21.77 -14.62
CA ILE A 36 -10.69 22.23 -13.24
C ILE A 36 -12.06 22.46 -12.60
N TYR A 37 -12.26 21.88 -11.43
CA TYR A 37 -13.38 22.15 -10.55
C TYR A 37 -12.88 22.94 -9.34
N HIS A 38 -13.56 24.02 -8.98
CA HIS A 38 -13.22 24.87 -7.84
C HIS A 38 -14.16 24.58 -6.69
N SER A 39 -13.63 24.12 -5.57
CA SER A 39 -14.35 23.98 -4.31
C SER A 39 -13.82 24.98 -3.28
N PRO A 40 -14.39 25.09 -2.05
CA PRO A 40 -13.94 26.07 -1.05
C PRO A 40 -12.46 25.98 -0.71
N HIS A 41 -11.90 24.77 -0.65
CA HIS A 41 -10.50 24.54 -0.23
C HIS A 41 -9.62 23.91 -1.28
N PHE A 42 -10.17 23.55 -2.46
CA PHE A 42 -9.40 22.87 -3.51
C PHE A 42 -9.63 23.45 -4.92
N ASP A 43 -8.55 23.41 -5.71
CA ASP A 43 -8.57 23.44 -7.18
C ASP A 43 -8.36 22.00 -7.67
N ILE A 44 -9.43 21.32 -8.10
CA ILE A 44 -9.42 19.91 -8.45
C ILE A 44 -9.25 19.75 -9.95
N TYR A 45 -8.15 19.14 -10.37
CA TYR A 45 -7.81 18.84 -11.76
C TYR A 45 -8.24 17.42 -12.10
N TYR A 46 -9.05 17.27 -13.13
CA TYR A 46 -9.64 16.00 -13.54
C TYR A 46 -9.82 15.94 -15.06
N TYR A 47 -10.06 14.74 -15.59
CA TYR A 47 -10.35 14.54 -17.02
C TYR A 47 -11.50 13.56 -17.24
N THR A 48 -12.04 12.96 -16.18
CA THR A 48 -13.20 12.06 -16.26
C THR A 48 -14.44 12.76 -16.82
N GLU A 49 -15.29 12.02 -17.50
CA GLU A 49 -16.65 12.43 -17.87
C GLU A 49 -17.68 11.95 -16.83
N ASP A 50 -17.25 11.16 -15.84
CA ASP A 50 -18.09 10.69 -14.74
C ASP A 50 -18.23 11.78 -13.66
N GLU A 51 -19.41 12.39 -13.63
CA GLU A 51 -19.74 13.46 -12.69
C GLU A 51 -19.90 12.92 -11.27
N GLU A 52 -20.35 11.69 -11.07
CA GLU A 52 -20.51 11.07 -9.76
C GLU A 52 -19.14 10.85 -9.11
N LEU A 53 -18.19 10.31 -9.85
CA LEU A 53 -16.80 10.16 -9.40
C LEU A 53 -16.18 11.51 -9.03
N LEU A 54 -16.39 12.55 -9.84
CA LEU A 54 -15.91 13.90 -9.52
C LEU A 54 -16.49 14.38 -8.20
N GLN A 55 -17.81 14.30 -8.01
CA GLN A 55 -18.48 14.78 -6.80
C GLN A 55 -18.07 13.99 -5.55
N LYS A 56 -17.82 12.68 -5.71
CA LYS A 56 -17.25 11.83 -4.66
C LYS A 56 -15.88 12.34 -4.21
N VAL A 57 -14.95 12.57 -5.13
CA VAL A 57 -13.61 13.10 -4.81
C VAL A 57 -13.69 14.47 -4.14
N VAL A 58 -14.54 15.38 -4.65
CA VAL A 58 -14.78 16.70 -4.04
C VAL A 58 -15.27 16.58 -2.61
N SER A 59 -16.27 15.73 -2.38
CA SER A 59 -16.87 15.52 -1.05
C SER A 59 -15.84 14.96 -0.06
N TYR A 60 -15.04 14.00 -0.48
CA TYR A 60 -14.01 13.41 0.37
C TYR A 60 -12.88 14.39 0.68
N ALA A 61 -12.44 15.16 -0.30
CA ALA A 61 -11.40 16.17 -0.09
C ALA A 61 -11.84 17.27 0.89
N GLU A 62 -13.06 17.79 0.74
CA GLU A 62 -13.60 18.79 1.66
C GLU A 62 -13.82 18.23 3.07
N SER A 63 -14.35 17.00 3.19
CA SER A 63 -14.53 16.34 4.49
C SER A 63 -13.20 16.10 5.20
N ALA A 64 -12.17 15.67 4.46
CA ALA A 64 -10.82 15.49 4.97
C ALA A 64 -10.20 16.83 5.43
N TYR A 65 -10.44 17.90 4.68
CA TYR A 65 -9.98 19.23 5.07
C TYR A 65 -10.61 19.68 6.39
N ASP A 66 -11.92 19.52 6.52
CA ASP A 66 -12.64 19.88 7.75
C ASP A 66 -12.14 19.09 8.95
N GLN A 67 -11.92 17.78 8.78
CA GLN A 67 -11.36 16.93 9.83
C GLN A 67 -9.96 17.42 10.26
N LEU A 68 -9.04 17.58 9.30
CA LEU A 68 -7.65 17.96 9.62
C LEU A 68 -7.54 19.38 10.13
N SER A 69 -8.39 20.30 9.66
CA SER A 69 -8.39 21.68 10.16
C SER A 69 -8.80 21.74 11.63
N GLN A 70 -9.74 20.89 12.07
CA GLN A 70 -10.13 20.74 13.47
C GLN A 70 -9.05 20.05 14.31
N GLU A 71 -8.50 18.94 13.80
CA GLU A 71 -7.45 18.19 14.51
C GLU A 71 -6.18 19.02 14.74
N PHE A 72 -5.76 19.81 13.77
CA PHE A 72 -4.58 20.65 13.89
C PHE A 72 -4.83 22.06 14.45
N ASP A 73 -6.09 22.45 14.62
CA ASP A 73 -6.48 23.85 14.90
C ASP A 73 -5.78 24.83 13.94
N PHE A 74 -5.80 24.48 12.64
CA PHE A 74 -5.07 25.19 11.61
C PHE A 74 -5.85 25.27 10.29
N GLN A 75 -5.82 26.42 9.63
CA GLN A 75 -6.47 26.61 8.34
C GLN A 75 -5.47 26.99 7.25
N ILE A 76 -5.59 26.36 6.10
CA ILE A 76 -4.82 26.69 4.91
C ILE A 76 -5.54 27.84 4.19
N LYS A 77 -4.84 28.95 3.93
CA LYS A 77 -5.43 30.18 3.41
C LYS A 77 -5.72 30.17 1.91
N LYS A 78 -5.14 29.27 1.15
CA LYS A 78 -5.27 29.20 -0.31
C LYS A 78 -5.73 27.81 -0.71
N PRO A 79 -6.54 27.69 -1.75
CA PRO A 79 -6.92 26.36 -2.25
C PRO A 79 -5.70 25.50 -2.55
N THR A 80 -5.80 24.22 -2.20
CA THR A 80 -4.82 23.17 -2.50
C THR A 80 -5.13 22.58 -3.87
N SER A 81 -4.12 22.42 -4.71
CA SER A 81 -4.32 21.74 -6.01
C SER A 81 -4.36 20.22 -5.78
N LEU A 82 -5.48 19.59 -6.12
CA LEU A 82 -5.66 18.15 -6.13
C LEU A 82 -5.77 17.67 -7.57
N ILE A 83 -4.85 16.82 -8.00
CA ILE A 83 -4.83 16.25 -9.35
C ILE A 83 -5.15 14.76 -9.21
N PHE A 84 -6.31 14.33 -9.71
CA PHE A 84 -6.64 12.93 -9.65
C PHE A 84 -6.64 12.26 -11.02
N TYR A 85 -6.35 10.97 -11.03
CA TYR A 85 -6.31 10.09 -12.18
C TYR A 85 -7.31 8.96 -11.97
N GLU A 86 -8.06 8.61 -13.02
CA GLU A 86 -9.05 7.53 -12.94
C GLU A 86 -8.44 6.18 -12.55
N THR A 87 -7.19 5.95 -12.96
CA THR A 87 -6.50 4.69 -12.67
C THR A 87 -5.05 4.93 -12.23
N HIS A 88 -4.50 3.99 -11.49
CA HIS A 88 -3.08 3.98 -11.15
C HIS A 88 -2.18 3.97 -12.40
N ALA A 89 -2.59 3.28 -13.46
CA ALA A 89 -1.88 3.26 -14.73
C ALA A 89 -1.78 4.66 -15.37
N HIS A 90 -2.83 5.46 -15.26
CA HIS A 90 -2.81 6.86 -15.68
C HIS A 90 -1.94 7.72 -14.77
N PHE A 91 -2.00 7.48 -13.45
CA PHE A 91 -1.19 8.17 -12.45
C PHE A 91 0.32 7.95 -12.66
N GLU A 92 0.75 6.76 -13.07
CA GLU A 92 2.16 6.46 -13.37
C GLU A 92 2.76 7.35 -14.46
N GLN A 93 1.95 7.92 -15.35
CA GLN A 93 2.39 8.77 -16.45
C GLN A 93 2.76 10.19 -16.04
N ASN A 94 2.41 10.62 -14.81
CA ASN A 94 2.71 11.97 -14.39
C ASN A 94 4.23 12.21 -14.31
N ASN A 95 4.65 13.43 -14.66
CA ASN A 95 6.07 13.85 -14.72
C ASN A 95 6.50 14.71 -13.52
N GLU A 96 5.67 14.86 -12.50
CA GLU A 96 6.06 15.59 -11.28
C GLU A 96 7.20 14.89 -10.55
N ILE A 97 7.13 13.56 -10.49
CA ILE A 97 8.25 12.70 -10.05
C ILE A 97 8.97 12.21 -11.29
N SER A 98 10.28 12.46 -11.38
CA SER A 98 11.09 12.06 -12.53
C SER A 98 11.35 10.56 -12.61
N ASN A 99 11.23 9.85 -11.50
CA ASN A 99 11.45 8.41 -11.41
C ASN A 99 10.19 7.64 -11.80
N PHE A 100 10.35 6.35 -12.13
CA PHE A 100 9.25 5.42 -12.27
C PHE A 100 8.42 5.40 -10.98
N ILE A 101 7.09 5.38 -11.11
CA ILE A 101 6.14 5.25 -9.99
C ILE A 101 5.72 3.77 -9.96
N PRO A 102 6.21 2.97 -9.00
CA PRO A 102 5.74 1.61 -8.84
C PRO A 102 4.34 1.57 -8.23
N GLU A 103 3.62 0.47 -8.40
CA GLU A 103 2.27 0.28 -7.82
C GLU A 103 2.20 0.50 -6.30
N GLY A 104 3.31 0.32 -5.59
CA GLY A 104 3.38 0.60 -4.15
C GLY A 104 3.35 2.08 -3.77
N ILE A 105 3.38 3.00 -4.74
CA ILE A 105 3.18 4.43 -4.49
C ILE A 105 1.72 4.74 -4.83
N GLY A 106 0.86 4.75 -3.81
CA GLY A 106 -0.56 5.03 -3.97
C GLY A 106 -0.84 6.48 -4.37
N ALA A 107 -0.10 7.43 -3.82
CA ALA A 107 -0.25 8.87 -4.07
C ALA A 107 1.02 9.62 -3.66
N PHE A 108 1.03 10.93 -3.82
CA PHE A 108 2.06 11.78 -3.21
C PHE A 108 1.61 13.25 -3.14
N ALA A 109 2.08 13.93 -2.09
CA ALA A 109 1.97 15.37 -1.95
C ALA A 109 3.32 16.05 -2.19
N THR A 110 3.31 17.22 -2.84
CA THR A 110 4.52 17.99 -3.10
C THR A 110 4.55 19.30 -2.30
N PRO A 111 5.67 19.66 -1.67
CA PRO A 111 5.81 20.95 -1.00
C PRO A 111 5.93 22.10 -2.02
N VAL A 112 6.23 21.78 -3.28
CA VAL A 112 6.28 22.76 -4.35
C VAL A 112 4.87 23.01 -4.89
N ARG A 113 4.35 24.22 -4.65
CA ARG A 113 2.98 24.61 -5.00
C ARG A 113 1.88 23.88 -4.24
N PHE A 114 2.20 23.08 -3.21
CA PHE A 114 1.24 22.39 -2.35
C PHE A 114 0.20 21.60 -3.16
N ARG A 115 0.68 20.60 -3.90
CA ARG A 115 -0.15 19.78 -4.80
C ARG A 115 -0.22 18.34 -4.32
N MET A 116 -1.38 17.74 -4.51
CA MET A 116 -1.65 16.33 -4.26
C MET A 116 -1.91 15.63 -5.60
N PHE A 117 -1.37 14.44 -5.76
CA PHE A 117 -1.53 13.59 -6.94
C PHE A 117 -1.95 12.21 -6.49
N LEU A 118 -3.11 11.73 -6.96
CA LEU A 118 -3.63 10.42 -6.55
C LEU A 118 -4.46 9.76 -7.65
N PRO A 119 -4.43 8.42 -7.76
CA PRO A 119 -5.40 7.65 -8.50
C PRO A 119 -6.65 7.43 -7.65
N VAL A 120 -7.77 7.11 -8.30
CA VAL A 120 -9.06 6.91 -7.61
C VAL A 120 -9.63 5.50 -7.80
N ASP A 121 -8.88 4.59 -8.42
CA ASP A 121 -9.27 3.20 -8.68
C ASP A 121 -9.07 2.31 -7.43
N MET A 122 -9.77 2.67 -6.36
CA MET A 122 -9.75 1.97 -5.08
C MET A 122 -11.11 2.09 -4.37
N SER A 123 -11.31 1.34 -3.28
CA SER A 123 -12.55 1.43 -2.51
C SER A 123 -12.74 2.80 -1.85
N ASP A 124 -13.97 3.17 -1.58
CA ASP A 124 -14.33 4.45 -0.97
C ASP A 124 -13.59 4.73 0.36
N PRO A 125 -13.50 3.77 1.31
CA PRO A 125 -12.70 3.96 2.51
C PRO A 125 -11.22 4.20 2.22
N GLU A 126 -10.63 3.43 1.31
CA GLU A 126 -9.22 3.57 0.94
C GLU A 126 -8.94 4.92 0.28
N LEU A 127 -9.84 5.37 -0.60
CA LEU A 127 -9.72 6.68 -1.24
C LEU A 127 -9.79 7.83 -0.22
N TYR A 128 -10.72 7.74 0.73
CA TYR A 128 -10.83 8.75 1.79
C TYR A 128 -9.58 8.79 2.69
N GLU A 129 -9.09 7.63 3.11
CA GLU A 129 -7.86 7.50 3.90
C GLU A 129 -6.64 8.02 3.14
N LEU A 130 -6.53 7.71 1.83
CA LEU A 130 -5.46 8.21 0.97
C LEU A 130 -5.49 9.74 0.85
N ILE A 131 -6.68 10.33 0.69
CA ILE A 131 -6.87 11.79 0.67
C ILE A 131 -6.45 12.40 2.01
N LEU A 132 -6.85 11.80 3.14
CA LEU A 132 -6.42 12.23 4.47
C LEU A 132 -4.91 12.20 4.63
N HIS A 133 -4.26 11.13 4.18
CA HIS A 133 -2.81 10.98 4.22
C HIS A 133 -2.10 12.12 3.47
N GLU A 134 -2.43 12.29 2.20
CA GLU A 134 -1.77 13.29 1.35
C GLU A 134 -2.10 14.72 1.78
N LEU A 135 -3.32 14.97 2.22
CA LEU A 135 -3.70 16.27 2.73
C LEU A 135 -2.98 16.58 4.06
N THR A 136 -2.74 15.57 4.90
CA THR A 136 -1.92 15.74 6.11
C THR A 136 -0.52 16.25 5.77
N HIS A 137 0.10 15.77 4.70
CA HIS A 137 1.39 16.31 4.23
C HIS A 137 1.28 17.79 3.82
N ILE A 138 0.19 18.20 3.19
CA ILE A 138 -0.05 19.61 2.86
C ILE A 138 -0.15 20.46 4.14
N PHE A 139 -0.91 20.00 5.15
CA PHE A 139 -0.96 20.67 6.44
C PHE A 139 0.42 20.74 7.10
N GLN A 140 1.18 19.65 7.13
CA GLN A 140 2.56 19.63 7.65
C GLN A 140 3.45 20.65 6.94
N TYR A 141 3.39 20.75 5.61
CA TYR A 141 4.18 21.73 4.85
C TYR A 141 3.83 23.17 5.22
N HIS A 142 2.55 23.45 5.43
CA HIS A 142 2.12 24.78 5.88
C HIS A 142 2.52 25.07 7.33
N MET A 143 2.27 24.13 8.24
CA MET A 143 2.55 24.30 9.66
C MET A 143 4.05 24.37 9.96
N LEU A 144 4.84 23.45 9.41
CA LEU A 144 6.27 23.32 9.76
C LEU A 144 7.12 24.32 8.99
N PHE A 145 6.79 24.63 7.75
CA PHE A 145 7.64 25.46 6.88
C PHE A 145 7.08 26.84 6.62
N GLY A 146 5.82 27.11 6.99
CA GLY A 146 5.18 28.43 6.81
C GLY A 146 5.23 28.94 5.38
N GLY A 147 5.15 28.03 4.38
CA GLY A 147 5.30 28.37 2.96
C GLY A 147 6.70 28.76 2.50
N ASN A 148 7.72 28.67 3.36
CA ASN A 148 9.11 29.00 3.02
C ASN A 148 9.89 27.73 2.68
N LEU A 149 10.07 27.45 1.39
CA LEU A 149 10.81 26.29 0.88
C LEU A 149 12.25 26.20 1.40
N GLY A 150 12.91 27.34 1.66
CA GLY A 150 14.27 27.37 2.20
C GLY A 150 14.35 26.79 3.61
N LYS A 151 13.33 26.99 4.45
CA LYS A 151 13.23 26.36 5.77
C LYS A 151 12.99 24.86 5.67
N GLY A 152 12.21 24.39 4.68
CA GLY A 152 11.94 22.98 4.43
C GLY A 152 13.19 22.19 4.02
N ILE A 153 14.12 22.81 3.31
CA ILE A 153 15.38 22.15 2.88
C ILE A 153 16.37 22.05 4.04
N ALA A 154 16.43 23.06 4.89
CA ALA A 154 17.42 23.14 5.98
C ALA A 154 17.04 22.36 7.25
N GLY A 155 15.78 21.95 7.41
CA GLY A 155 15.27 21.39 8.65
C GLY A 155 14.18 20.34 8.48
N ARG A 156 14.38 19.35 7.59
CA ARG A 156 13.39 18.29 7.39
C ARG A 156 13.21 17.45 8.67
N PRO A 157 11.97 17.31 9.16
CA PRO A 157 11.70 16.32 10.18
C PRO A 157 12.06 14.91 9.69
N PRO A 158 12.37 13.98 10.60
CA PRO A 158 12.53 12.58 10.23
C PRO A 158 11.32 12.04 9.48
N VAL A 159 11.55 11.07 8.60
CA VAL A 159 10.49 10.45 7.77
C VAL A 159 9.35 9.92 8.64
N TRP A 160 9.67 9.29 9.78
CA TRP A 160 8.64 8.76 10.66
C TRP A 160 7.71 9.84 11.27
N VAL A 161 8.18 11.08 11.40
CA VAL A 161 7.30 12.19 11.84
C VAL A 161 6.31 12.55 10.75
N MET A 162 6.79 12.65 9.51
CA MET A 162 5.94 13.02 8.37
C MET A 162 4.94 11.90 8.06
N GLU A 163 5.45 10.72 7.78
CA GLU A 163 4.64 9.57 7.35
C GLU A 163 3.81 8.99 8.50
N GLY A 164 4.38 8.93 9.70
CA GLY A 164 3.67 8.42 10.86
C GLY A 164 2.50 9.29 11.28
N MET A 165 2.63 10.62 11.19
CA MET A 165 1.51 11.53 11.43
C MET A 165 0.45 11.38 10.34
N ALA A 166 0.86 11.29 9.07
CA ALA A 166 -0.08 11.08 7.97
C ALA A 166 -0.87 9.78 8.16
N SER A 167 -0.17 8.67 8.47
CA SER A 167 -0.83 7.40 8.77
C SER A 167 -1.73 7.46 10.02
N TYR A 168 -1.35 8.21 11.03
CA TYR A 168 -2.19 8.39 12.23
C TYR A 168 -3.50 9.14 11.91
N MET A 169 -3.45 10.12 11.01
CA MET A 169 -4.64 10.86 10.56
C MET A 169 -5.59 10.04 9.67
N GLU A 170 -5.11 8.96 9.02
CA GLU A 170 -5.96 8.03 8.27
C GLU A 170 -7.03 7.37 9.17
N GLY A 171 -6.78 7.25 10.46
CA GLY A 171 -7.66 6.61 11.43
C GLY A 171 -7.08 5.34 12.03
N GLU A 172 -7.91 4.33 12.29
CA GLU A 172 -7.47 3.11 12.97
C GLU A 172 -6.54 2.26 12.07
N GLU A 173 -5.37 1.91 12.61
CA GLU A 173 -4.40 1.07 11.93
C GLU A 173 -4.95 -0.34 11.66
N SER A 174 -4.72 -0.85 10.46
CA SER A 174 -5.16 -2.19 10.07
C SER A 174 -4.53 -3.29 10.94
N ALA A 175 -5.19 -4.43 11.06
CA ALA A 175 -4.64 -5.60 11.76
C ALA A 175 -3.29 -6.06 11.18
N ARG A 176 -3.11 -5.92 9.86
CA ARG A 176 -1.86 -6.22 9.17
C ARG A 176 -0.73 -5.28 9.62
N ASP A 177 -1.01 -4.00 9.70
CA ASP A 177 -0.02 -3.00 10.07
C ASP A 177 0.40 -3.15 11.54
N LYS A 178 -0.58 -3.39 12.41
CA LYS A 178 -0.35 -3.76 13.82
C LYS A 178 0.55 -4.99 13.96
N MET A 179 0.43 -5.97 13.04
CA MET A 179 1.27 -7.18 13.02
C MET A 179 2.76 -6.86 12.90
N PHE A 180 3.16 -5.89 12.08
CA PHE A 180 4.57 -5.52 11.91
C PHE A 180 5.16 -4.90 13.18
N VAL A 181 4.41 -4.04 13.85
CA VAL A 181 4.85 -3.45 15.14
C VAL A 181 4.91 -4.51 16.22
N ARG A 182 3.90 -5.39 16.28
CA ARG A 182 3.86 -6.53 17.22
C ARG A 182 5.05 -7.45 17.03
N ASP A 183 5.36 -7.84 15.80
CA ASP A 183 6.52 -8.69 15.49
C ASP A 183 7.83 -8.06 15.98
N ALA A 184 8.01 -6.77 15.73
CA ALA A 184 9.20 -6.06 16.21
C ALA A 184 9.27 -5.98 17.74
N VAL A 185 8.12 -5.82 18.43
CA VAL A 185 8.06 -5.80 19.90
C VAL A 185 8.42 -7.17 20.49
N VAL A 186 7.87 -8.24 19.93
CA VAL A 186 8.09 -9.61 20.37
C VAL A 186 9.56 -10.01 20.19
N ASN A 187 10.17 -9.59 19.10
CA ASN A 187 11.57 -9.89 18.78
C ASN A 187 12.58 -8.86 19.32
N ASP A 188 12.16 -7.93 20.19
CA ASP A 188 12.97 -6.84 20.73
C ASP A 188 13.70 -6.00 19.67
N GLN A 189 13.04 -5.75 18.56
CA GLN A 189 13.57 -5.02 17.39
C GLN A 189 12.99 -3.61 17.23
N VAL A 190 12.28 -3.07 18.24
CA VAL A 190 11.77 -1.70 18.21
C VAL A 190 12.95 -0.72 18.29
N PRO A 191 13.18 0.09 17.24
CA PRO A 191 14.28 1.03 17.22
C PRO A 191 14.07 2.20 18.20
N PRO A 192 15.13 2.89 18.64
CA PRO A 192 14.99 4.16 19.31
C PRO A 192 14.51 5.22 18.32
N ILE A 193 13.28 5.71 18.50
CA ILE A 193 12.62 6.63 17.57
C ILE A 193 13.28 8.01 17.54
N THR A 194 13.76 8.46 18.71
CA THR A 194 14.33 9.81 18.85
C THR A 194 15.76 9.94 18.34
N GLN A 195 16.51 8.82 18.26
CA GLN A 195 17.94 8.79 17.95
C GLN A 195 18.26 8.27 16.55
N ALA A 196 17.46 7.35 16.03
CA ALA A 196 17.68 6.72 14.74
C ALA A 196 16.72 7.26 13.68
N GLY A 197 17.24 7.42 12.46
CA GLY A 197 16.38 7.64 11.30
C GLY A 197 15.63 6.37 10.95
N VAL A 198 14.44 6.19 11.47
CA VAL A 198 13.53 5.15 11.01
C VAL A 198 13.02 5.57 9.63
N GLY A 199 13.33 4.79 8.62
CA GLY A 199 12.97 5.07 7.22
C GLY A 199 12.20 3.93 6.56
N GLY A 200 11.75 4.17 5.32
CA GLY A 200 10.98 3.21 4.54
C GLY A 200 9.66 2.85 5.20
N PHE A 201 9.16 1.66 4.91
CA PHE A 201 7.90 1.13 5.43
C PHE A 201 7.74 1.27 6.96
N PHE A 202 8.81 1.04 7.72
CA PHE A 202 8.75 1.13 9.18
C PHE A 202 8.56 2.55 9.71
N ALA A 203 8.84 3.59 8.92
CA ALA A 203 8.57 4.97 9.31
C ALA A 203 7.06 5.22 9.47
N TYR A 204 6.24 4.61 8.63
CA TYR A 204 4.78 4.67 8.72
C TYR A 204 4.30 3.98 9.99
N ARG A 205 4.71 2.73 10.22
CA ARG A 205 4.19 1.85 11.27
C ARG A 205 4.63 2.28 12.67
N PHE A 206 5.92 2.46 12.87
CA PHE A 206 6.40 2.99 14.15
C PHE A 206 5.98 4.44 14.36
N GLY A 207 5.95 5.25 13.28
CA GLY A 207 5.48 6.63 13.36
C GLY A 207 4.04 6.71 13.82
N TYR A 208 3.12 5.93 13.24
CA TYR A 208 1.75 5.79 13.71
C TYR A 208 1.70 5.50 15.22
N SER A 209 2.38 4.44 15.63
CA SER A 209 2.39 4.02 17.04
C SER A 209 2.98 5.10 17.99
N VAL A 210 3.89 5.94 17.51
CA VAL A 210 4.43 7.06 18.31
C VAL A 210 3.37 8.13 18.53
N PHE A 211 2.58 8.49 17.50
CA PHE A 211 1.49 9.47 17.67
C PHE A 211 0.36 8.90 18.52
N GLU A 212 0.01 7.63 18.36
CA GLU A 212 -0.92 6.94 19.25
C GLU A 212 -0.42 6.93 20.72
N TYR A 213 0.89 6.74 20.95
CA TYR A 213 1.48 6.83 22.28
C TYR A 213 1.44 8.25 22.84
N MET A 214 1.69 9.27 22.01
CA MET A 214 1.59 10.67 22.43
C MET A 214 0.18 11.00 22.89
N GLU A 215 -0.84 10.60 22.13
CA GLU A 215 -2.24 10.78 22.54
C GLU A 215 -2.58 10.02 23.82
N TYR A 216 -2.15 8.75 23.91
CA TYR A 216 -2.36 7.94 25.13
C TYR A 216 -1.76 8.59 26.38
N ARG A 217 -0.57 9.19 26.26
CA ARG A 217 0.20 9.69 27.39
C ARG A 217 -0.14 11.12 27.78
N TRP A 218 -0.42 11.99 26.81
CA TRP A 218 -0.63 13.44 26.99
C TRP A 218 -1.97 13.93 26.46
N GLY A 219 -2.83 13.03 26.00
CA GLY A 219 -4.13 13.36 25.44
C GLY A 219 -4.07 13.91 24.01
N PRO A 220 -5.22 14.30 23.43
CA PRO A 220 -5.30 14.80 22.05
C PRO A 220 -4.41 16.02 21.77
N GLU A 221 -4.12 16.83 22.79
CA GLU A 221 -3.25 18.01 22.66
C GLU A 221 -1.77 17.65 22.47
N GLY A 222 -1.35 16.44 22.91
CA GLY A 222 0.06 16.05 22.91
C GLY A 222 0.70 16.10 21.52
N MET A 223 -0.04 15.69 20.48
CA MET A 223 0.44 15.78 19.10
C MET A 223 0.61 17.24 18.67
N ARG A 224 -0.34 18.12 18.98
CA ARG A 224 -0.28 19.55 18.63
C ARG A 224 0.90 20.23 19.31
N ASP A 225 1.10 19.98 20.59
CA ASP A 225 2.23 20.52 21.36
C ASP A 225 3.57 20.07 20.75
N PHE A 226 3.67 18.80 20.40
CA PHE A 226 4.85 18.28 19.73
C PHE A 226 5.14 18.98 18.39
N ILE A 227 4.11 19.18 17.54
CA ILE A 227 4.26 19.84 16.23
C ILE A 227 4.67 21.31 16.41
N VAL A 228 4.05 22.02 17.34
CA VAL A 228 4.38 23.42 17.64
C VAL A 228 5.85 23.54 18.08
N GLU A 229 6.31 22.68 18.98
CA GLU A 229 7.69 22.68 19.43
C GLU A 229 8.66 22.20 18.34
N LEU A 230 8.27 21.23 17.52
CA LEU A 230 9.08 20.79 16.37
C LEU A 230 9.31 21.94 15.38
N ARG A 231 8.28 22.74 15.08
CA ARG A 231 8.37 23.94 14.26
C ARG A 231 9.35 24.97 14.83
N ASN A 232 9.38 25.09 16.16
CA ASN A 232 10.24 26.04 16.88
C ASN A 232 11.71 25.56 16.99
N THR A 233 12.00 24.31 16.61
CA THR A 233 13.38 23.81 16.60
C THR A 233 14.04 24.04 15.26
N VAL A 234 15.29 24.51 15.29
CA VAL A 234 16.09 24.63 14.06
C VAL A 234 16.51 23.24 13.59
N GLY A 235 16.15 22.89 12.35
CA GLY A 235 16.55 21.62 11.75
C GLY A 235 15.73 20.41 12.20
N GLY A 236 14.46 20.62 12.65
CA GLY A 236 13.52 19.52 12.96
C GLY A 236 14.06 18.55 14.03
N ARG A 237 14.70 19.05 15.07
CA ARG A 237 15.31 18.23 16.12
C ARG A 237 14.24 17.66 17.04
N VAL A 238 13.79 16.44 16.74
CA VAL A 238 12.78 15.70 17.48
C VAL A 238 13.05 15.65 18.98
N GLY A 239 14.27 15.32 19.40
CA GLY A 239 14.60 15.25 20.83
C GLY A 239 14.31 16.55 21.57
N ARG A 240 14.67 17.71 20.98
CA ARG A 240 14.35 19.02 21.60
C ARG A 240 12.85 19.34 21.59
N ALA A 241 12.14 18.89 20.57
CA ALA A 241 10.69 19.07 20.52
C ALA A 241 10.02 18.28 21.64
N ILE A 242 10.45 17.03 21.87
CA ILE A 242 10.01 16.18 22.97
C ILE A 242 10.29 16.82 24.35
N GLU A 243 11.53 17.28 24.57
CA GLU A 243 11.90 17.95 25.82
C GLU A 243 11.01 19.16 26.12
N ARG A 244 10.71 19.96 25.10
CA ARG A 244 9.89 21.17 25.27
C ARG A 244 8.41 20.89 25.39
N ALA A 245 7.88 19.97 24.60
CA ALA A 245 6.46 19.63 24.59
C ALA A 245 6.09 18.84 25.85
N PHE A 246 6.93 17.90 26.28
CA PHE A 246 6.57 16.92 27.30
C PHE A 246 7.40 16.99 28.60
N GLY A 247 8.45 17.75 28.62
CA GLY A 247 9.29 17.91 29.81
C GLY A 247 10.12 16.68 30.18
N ILE A 248 10.31 15.73 29.27
CA ILE A 248 11.09 14.50 29.46
C ILE A 248 12.23 14.40 28.44
N SER A 249 13.28 13.65 28.78
CA SER A 249 14.40 13.45 27.84
C SER A 249 14.00 12.54 26.68
N PRO A 250 14.70 12.63 25.51
CA PRO A 250 14.49 11.72 24.39
C PRO A 250 14.67 10.23 24.77
N GLU A 251 15.63 9.94 25.62
CA GLU A 251 15.92 8.60 26.12
C GLU A 251 14.79 8.06 27.00
N GLU A 252 14.22 8.91 27.83
CA GLU A 252 13.05 8.58 28.67
C GLU A 252 11.82 8.34 27.79
N PHE A 253 11.59 9.17 26.78
CA PHE A 253 10.52 8.99 25.82
C PHE A 253 10.63 7.62 25.09
N ASP A 254 11.82 7.29 24.56
CA ASP A 254 12.06 6.01 23.87
C ASP A 254 11.88 4.81 24.81
N ALA A 255 12.29 4.93 26.08
CA ALA A 255 12.12 3.85 27.06
C ALA A 255 10.66 3.64 27.42
N ASP A 256 9.90 4.72 27.62
CA ASP A 256 8.49 4.66 27.98
C ASP A 256 7.63 4.20 26.81
N PHE A 257 7.92 4.66 25.60
CA PHE A 257 7.27 4.19 24.37
C PHE A 257 7.45 2.67 24.20
N ARG A 258 8.68 2.15 24.28
CA ARG A 258 8.91 0.70 24.19
C ARG A 258 8.23 -0.07 25.31
N ARG A 259 8.17 0.48 26.53
CA ARG A 259 7.44 -0.13 27.65
C ARG A 259 5.94 -0.19 27.39
N TRP A 260 5.37 0.87 26.80
CA TRP A 260 3.97 0.93 26.42
C TRP A 260 3.63 -0.12 25.33
N LEU A 261 4.43 -0.20 24.27
CA LEU A 261 4.26 -1.21 23.21
C LEU A 261 4.34 -2.64 23.77
N ARG A 262 5.31 -2.91 24.67
CA ARG A 262 5.43 -4.22 25.31
C ARG A 262 4.18 -4.59 26.14
N LYS A 263 3.64 -3.64 26.91
CA LYS A 263 2.42 -3.89 27.68
C LYS A 263 1.23 -4.21 26.79
N ARG A 264 1.15 -3.60 25.63
CA ARG A 264 0.09 -3.81 24.64
C ARG A 264 0.18 -5.18 23.97
N TYR A 265 1.32 -5.50 23.39
CA TYR A 265 1.46 -6.67 22.52
C TYR A 265 1.91 -7.95 23.21
N LEU A 266 2.72 -7.90 24.27
CA LEU A 266 3.12 -9.14 24.97
C LEU A 266 1.98 -9.78 25.76
N ALA A 267 1.00 -8.99 26.23
CA ALA A 267 -0.18 -9.56 26.87
C ALA A 267 -1.00 -10.40 25.87
N GLU A 268 -1.23 -9.88 24.66
CA GLU A 268 -1.92 -10.59 23.59
C GLU A 268 -1.19 -11.88 23.18
N LEU A 269 0.14 -11.84 23.11
CA LEU A 269 0.95 -13.01 22.75
C LEU A 269 0.80 -14.16 23.73
N LEU A 270 0.66 -13.87 25.04
CA LEU A 270 0.46 -14.90 26.07
C LEU A 270 -0.87 -15.65 25.89
N GLU A 271 -1.87 -15.01 25.29
CA GLU A 271 -3.17 -15.63 25.01
C GLU A 271 -3.20 -16.37 23.68
N THR A 272 -2.55 -15.83 22.65
CA THR A 272 -2.63 -16.35 21.28
C THR A 272 -1.49 -17.29 20.90
N GLY A 273 -0.36 -17.28 21.62
CA GLY A 273 0.84 -18.04 21.28
C GLY A 273 1.65 -17.43 20.13
N GLU A 274 2.78 -18.04 19.83
CA GLU A 274 3.69 -17.66 18.76
C GLU A 274 3.51 -18.55 17.52
N PRO A 275 3.81 -18.08 16.30
CA PRO A 275 3.76 -18.91 15.09
C PRO A 275 4.54 -20.23 15.21
N GLY A 276 5.63 -20.23 16.01
CA GLY A 276 6.43 -21.41 16.31
C GLY A 276 5.70 -22.51 17.08
N ASP A 277 4.64 -22.17 17.81
CA ASP A 277 3.80 -23.12 18.55
C ASP A 277 2.90 -23.92 17.60
N PHE A 278 2.56 -23.35 16.46
CA PHE A 278 1.63 -23.92 15.48
C PHE A 278 2.32 -24.58 14.29
N GLY A 279 3.56 -24.20 13.98
CA GLY A 279 4.24 -24.74 12.82
C GLY A 279 5.72 -24.40 12.75
N ARG A 280 6.41 -25.09 11.86
CA ARG A 280 7.82 -24.81 11.60
C ARG A 280 7.95 -23.93 10.34
N PRO A 281 8.84 -22.94 10.34
CA PRO A 281 9.02 -22.07 9.19
C PRO A 281 9.58 -22.85 7.99
N PHE A 282 9.21 -22.41 6.79
CA PHE A 282 9.94 -22.81 5.59
C PHE A 282 11.33 -22.17 5.61
N ARG A 283 12.33 -22.89 5.13
CA ARG A 283 13.68 -22.35 5.00
C ARG A 283 13.70 -21.40 3.80
N ALA A 284 13.59 -20.12 4.07
CA ALA A 284 13.68 -19.10 3.04
C ALA A 284 14.98 -19.21 2.26
N HIS A 285 14.94 -18.89 0.99
CA HIS A 285 16.14 -18.76 0.16
C HIS A 285 17.11 -17.76 0.83
N ARG A 286 18.38 -18.09 0.86
CA ARG A 286 19.43 -17.34 1.60
C ARG A 286 19.65 -15.93 1.02
N GLY A 287 18.82 -14.99 1.38
CA GLY A 287 19.03 -13.58 1.14
C GLY A 287 18.59 -12.79 2.37
N ILE A 288 19.45 -11.99 2.93
CA ILE A 288 19.22 -11.23 4.19
C ILE A 288 18.01 -10.26 4.06
N ARG A 289 17.44 -10.08 2.87
CA ARG A 289 16.35 -9.14 2.57
C ARG A 289 15.23 -9.71 1.68
N ALA A 290 15.23 -11.02 1.42
CA ALA A 290 14.18 -11.61 0.60
C ALA A 290 12.86 -11.66 1.37
N GLN A 291 11.84 -11.05 0.80
CA GLN A 291 10.46 -11.20 1.26
C GLN A 291 9.81 -12.30 0.45
N ASN A 292 8.97 -13.10 1.11
CA ASN A 292 8.12 -14.09 0.46
C ASN A 292 6.68 -13.80 0.88
N THR A 293 5.80 -13.64 -0.09
CA THR A 293 4.41 -13.19 0.12
C THR A 293 3.43 -14.06 -0.65
N SER A 294 2.14 -13.93 -0.35
CA SER A 294 1.04 -14.64 -1.01
C SER A 294 1.26 -16.17 -1.12
N PRO A 295 1.59 -16.87 -0.03
CA PRO A 295 1.82 -18.31 -0.09
C PRO A 295 0.51 -19.06 -0.39
N VAL A 296 0.57 -20.01 -1.33
CA VAL A 296 -0.54 -20.89 -1.67
C VAL A 296 -0.06 -22.33 -1.80
N ALA A 297 -0.77 -23.26 -1.14
CA ALA A 297 -0.47 -24.69 -1.23
C ALA A 297 -1.00 -25.27 -2.54
N SER A 298 -0.23 -26.21 -3.13
CA SER A 298 -0.75 -27.03 -4.24
C SER A 298 -1.90 -27.92 -3.76
N PRO A 299 -2.80 -28.37 -4.64
CA PRO A 299 -3.90 -29.29 -4.26
C PRO A 299 -3.44 -30.58 -3.60
N SER A 300 -2.27 -31.11 -3.98
CA SER A 300 -1.66 -32.29 -3.35
C SER A 300 -1.03 -31.99 -1.98
N GLY A 301 -0.79 -30.72 -1.65
CA GLY A 301 -0.04 -30.32 -0.46
C GLY A 301 1.48 -30.52 -0.54
N ASP A 302 2.02 -30.97 -1.67
CA ASP A 302 3.47 -31.25 -1.82
C ASP A 302 4.30 -29.98 -2.01
N PHE A 303 3.67 -28.92 -2.52
CA PHE A 303 4.33 -27.66 -2.82
C PHE A 303 3.57 -26.45 -2.26
N VAL A 304 4.33 -25.38 -2.00
CA VAL A 304 3.79 -24.03 -1.76
C VAL A 304 4.39 -23.12 -2.82
N ALA A 305 3.52 -22.43 -3.56
CA ALA A 305 3.93 -21.31 -4.41
C ALA A 305 3.91 -20.00 -3.60
N ALA A 306 4.83 -19.10 -3.88
CA ALA A 306 4.87 -17.78 -3.27
C ALA A 306 5.55 -16.78 -4.22
N PHE A 307 5.26 -15.49 -4.06
CA PHE A 307 6.10 -14.45 -4.63
C PHE A 307 7.36 -14.26 -3.77
N THR A 308 8.47 -13.93 -4.42
CA THR A 308 9.71 -13.55 -3.76
C THR A 308 10.42 -12.43 -4.52
N ASN A 309 11.05 -11.50 -3.79
CA ASN A 309 11.91 -10.46 -4.37
C ASN A 309 13.41 -10.76 -4.19
N ASN A 310 13.77 -12.01 -3.96
CA ASN A 310 15.15 -12.42 -3.63
C ASN A 310 16.21 -11.99 -4.66
N ARG A 311 15.82 -11.74 -5.89
CA ARG A 311 16.71 -11.34 -7.01
C ARG A 311 16.63 -9.86 -7.39
N GLY A 312 15.84 -9.07 -6.65
CA GLY A 312 15.51 -7.69 -6.95
C GLY A 312 14.16 -7.56 -7.65
N ASP A 313 13.85 -8.41 -8.64
CA ASP A 313 12.53 -8.52 -9.26
C ASP A 313 11.64 -9.48 -8.48
N VAL A 314 10.33 -9.32 -8.62
CA VAL A 314 9.36 -10.25 -8.07
C VAL A 314 9.29 -11.49 -8.96
N ASP A 315 9.52 -12.65 -8.36
CA ASP A 315 9.43 -13.95 -9.00
C ASP A 315 8.38 -14.83 -8.33
N VAL A 316 7.76 -15.74 -9.08
CA VAL A 316 6.97 -16.86 -8.53
C VAL A 316 7.92 -18.03 -8.28
N VAL A 317 7.94 -18.52 -7.04
CA VAL A 317 8.78 -19.63 -6.60
C VAL A 317 7.96 -20.75 -5.99
N LEU A 318 8.52 -21.98 -6.02
CA LEU A 318 7.99 -23.15 -5.33
C LEU A 318 8.90 -23.56 -4.18
N TYR A 319 8.25 -23.93 -3.09
CA TYR A 319 8.86 -24.60 -1.94
C TYR A 319 8.29 -26.00 -1.80
N GLU A 320 9.12 -26.98 -1.50
CA GLU A 320 8.69 -28.33 -1.15
C GLU A 320 8.22 -28.36 0.31
N THR A 321 7.05 -28.93 0.57
CA THR A 321 6.47 -28.98 1.92
C THR A 321 7.15 -29.99 2.84
N LYS A 322 7.60 -31.13 2.31
CA LYS A 322 8.24 -32.20 3.08
C LYS A 322 9.48 -31.70 3.83
N ASP A 323 10.43 -31.12 3.12
CA ASP A 323 11.67 -30.62 3.69
C ASP A 323 11.62 -29.10 3.96
N ARG A 324 10.54 -28.44 3.58
CA ARG A 324 10.30 -26.99 3.72
C ARG A 324 11.44 -26.14 3.14
N THR A 325 11.90 -26.53 1.96
CA THR A 325 13.02 -25.89 1.27
C THR A 325 12.60 -25.33 -0.06
N PHE A 326 13.35 -24.34 -0.54
CA PHE A 326 13.20 -23.83 -1.89
C PHE A 326 13.41 -24.98 -2.92
N PHE A 327 12.46 -25.12 -3.81
CA PHE A 327 12.48 -26.11 -4.86
C PHE A 327 12.86 -25.50 -6.21
N LYS A 328 12.13 -24.48 -6.66
CA LYS A 328 12.25 -24.00 -8.04
C LYS A 328 11.73 -22.55 -8.20
N ASN A 329 12.38 -21.76 -9.05
CA ASN A 329 11.85 -20.49 -9.54
C ASN A 329 11.12 -20.72 -10.87
N LEU A 330 9.86 -20.31 -10.95
CA LEU A 330 8.99 -20.51 -12.11
C LEU A 330 9.11 -19.39 -13.15
N THR A 331 9.38 -18.16 -12.72
CA THR A 331 9.33 -16.97 -13.58
C THR A 331 10.69 -16.35 -13.87
N LYS A 332 11.77 -17.01 -13.49
CA LYS A 332 13.12 -16.52 -13.74
C LYS A 332 13.33 -16.21 -15.24
N GLY A 333 13.53 -14.92 -15.55
CA GLY A 333 13.75 -14.45 -16.92
C GLY A 333 12.51 -13.86 -17.61
N TYR A 334 11.35 -13.85 -16.96
CA TYR A 334 10.14 -13.21 -17.50
C TYR A 334 10.11 -11.68 -17.35
N ALA A 335 11.03 -11.11 -16.61
CA ALA A 335 11.14 -9.65 -16.45
C ALA A 335 11.33 -8.92 -17.80
N SER A 336 11.71 -9.61 -18.87
CA SER A 336 11.76 -9.03 -20.23
C SER A 336 10.39 -8.92 -20.90
N ASP A 337 9.42 -9.73 -20.50
CA ASP A 337 8.10 -9.81 -21.11
C ASP A 337 7.06 -8.97 -20.36
N TYR A 338 7.29 -8.75 -19.06
CA TYR A 338 6.42 -7.98 -18.17
C TYR A 338 7.22 -6.91 -17.43
N GLN A 339 6.57 -5.80 -17.12
CA GLN A 339 7.18 -4.74 -16.31
C GLN A 339 7.39 -5.22 -14.86
N TYR A 340 6.39 -5.91 -14.28
CA TYR A 340 6.46 -6.57 -12.99
C TYR A 340 5.31 -7.57 -12.80
N LEU A 341 5.43 -8.45 -11.81
CA LEU A 341 4.36 -9.32 -11.36
C LEU A 341 3.57 -8.62 -10.26
N VAL A 342 2.25 -8.71 -10.30
CA VAL A 342 1.38 -8.07 -9.32
C VAL A 342 1.38 -8.88 -8.03
N ALA A 343 2.02 -8.33 -7.00
CA ALA A 343 2.11 -8.90 -5.67
C ALA A 343 1.68 -7.85 -4.65
N GLN A 344 0.39 -7.82 -4.31
CA GLN A 344 -0.22 -6.80 -3.47
C GLN A 344 0.47 -6.61 -2.12
N GLU A 345 0.87 -7.70 -1.47
CA GLU A 345 1.55 -7.62 -0.18
C GLU A 345 2.89 -6.89 -0.24
N LEU A 346 3.53 -6.85 -1.42
CA LEU A 346 4.75 -6.10 -1.64
C LEU A 346 4.50 -4.63 -2.00
N THR A 347 3.28 -4.32 -2.44
CA THR A 347 2.90 -2.98 -2.91
C THR A 347 2.12 -2.17 -1.88
N MET A 348 2.03 -2.61 -0.63
CA MET A 348 1.22 -1.99 0.44
C MET A 348 -0.30 -2.00 0.19
N GLY A 349 -0.77 -2.74 -0.80
CA GLY A 349 -2.21 -2.94 -1.03
C GLY A 349 -2.87 -3.54 0.22
N ARG A 350 -3.97 -2.96 0.66
CA ARG A 350 -4.66 -3.33 1.91
C ARG A 350 -5.42 -4.63 1.81
N ASN A 351 -5.49 -5.20 0.64
CA ASN A 351 -6.37 -6.31 0.44
C ASN A 351 -5.66 -7.47 -0.24
N MET A 352 -5.90 -8.44 0.14
CA MET A 352 -7.15 -9.08 0.14
C MET A 352 -7.15 -10.29 -0.71
N GLY A 353 -6.66 -11.27 -0.29
CA GLY A 353 -6.68 -12.53 -0.96
C GLY A 353 -5.30 -12.95 -1.43
N ARG A 354 -5.27 -13.95 -2.23
CA ARG A 354 -4.04 -14.57 -2.72
C ARG A 354 -3.75 -14.07 -4.12
N ASP A 355 -2.56 -13.57 -4.34
CA ASP A 355 -2.15 -13.12 -5.68
C ASP A 355 -1.71 -14.27 -6.60
N ILE A 356 -1.67 -15.50 -6.08
CA ILE A 356 -1.34 -16.71 -6.84
C ILE A 356 -2.42 -17.76 -6.55
N ALA A 357 -2.84 -18.49 -7.59
CA ALA A 357 -3.74 -19.63 -7.46
C ALA A 357 -3.22 -20.84 -8.23
N PHE A 358 -3.20 -22.02 -7.59
CA PHE A 358 -2.99 -23.29 -8.29
C PHE A 358 -4.25 -23.72 -9.03
N SER A 359 -4.07 -24.29 -10.23
CA SER A 359 -5.15 -25.05 -10.89
C SER A 359 -5.51 -26.28 -10.06
N PRO A 360 -6.76 -26.80 -10.15
CA PRO A 360 -7.19 -27.96 -9.36
C PRO A 360 -6.35 -29.22 -9.60
N ASP A 361 -5.77 -29.35 -10.79
CA ASP A 361 -4.86 -30.48 -11.13
C ASP A 361 -3.42 -30.26 -10.65
N GLY A 362 -3.11 -29.09 -10.08
CA GLY A 362 -1.77 -28.71 -9.59
C GLY A 362 -0.72 -28.45 -10.66
N ASN A 363 -1.08 -28.50 -11.95
CA ASN A 363 -0.14 -28.39 -13.05
C ASN A 363 0.11 -26.95 -13.52
N SER A 364 -0.71 -26.00 -13.08
CA SER A 364 -0.60 -24.59 -13.43
C SER A 364 -0.72 -23.70 -12.22
N VAL A 365 -0.16 -22.49 -12.34
CA VAL A 365 -0.40 -21.37 -11.43
C VAL A 365 -0.92 -20.19 -12.22
N ALA A 366 -1.89 -19.46 -11.68
CA ALA A 366 -2.43 -18.24 -12.22
C ALA A 366 -2.01 -17.05 -11.35
N PHE A 367 -1.66 -15.94 -11.97
CA PHE A 367 -1.31 -14.68 -11.32
C PHE A 367 -1.45 -13.53 -12.32
N PHE A 368 -1.47 -12.28 -11.82
CA PHE A 368 -1.49 -11.11 -12.69
C PHE A 368 -0.08 -10.54 -12.90
N ALA A 369 0.15 -10.00 -14.09
CA ALA A 369 1.39 -9.34 -14.45
C ALA A 369 1.12 -8.03 -15.20
N ARG A 370 1.90 -6.99 -14.90
CA ARG A 370 1.81 -5.68 -15.57
C ARG A 370 2.50 -5.74 -16.92
N LYS A 371 1.78 -5.36 -17.97
CA LYS A 371 2.30 -5.24 -19.32
C LYS A 371 1.64 -4.06 -20.05
N ASN A 372 2.45 -3.22 -20.64
CA ASN A 372 1.98 -2.04 -21.38
C ASN A 372 1.00 -1.16 -20.55
N ARG A 373 -0.26 -1.09 -21.00
CA ARG A 373 -1.31 -0.22 -20.43
C ARG A 373 -2.10 -0.87 -19.31
N GLY A 374 -2.01 -2.19 -19.14
CA GLY A 374 -2.88 -2.93 -18.25
C GLY A 374 -2.18 -4.08 -17.54
N ARG A 375 -2.96 -4.93 -16.94
CA ARG A 375 -2.53 -6.20 -16.37
C ARG A 375 -3.04 -7.33 -17.23
N GLU A 376 -2.26 -8.40 -17.33
CA GLU A 376 -2.65 -9.65 -17.96
C GLU A 376 -2.79 -10.73 -16.89
N LEU A 377 -3.81 -11.58 -17.04
CA LEU A 377 -3.87 -12.85 -16.32
C LEU A 377 -2.88 -13.80 -16.99
N VAL A 378 -1.94 -14.30 -16.22
CA VAL A 378 -0.91 -15.26 -16.69
C VAL A 378 -1.19 -16.62 -16.10
N ILE A 379 -1.37 -17.64 -16.96
CA ILE A 379 -1.46 -19.04 -16.58
C ILE A 379 -0.17 -19.74 -17.00
N LEU A 380 0.60 -20.19 -16.01
CA LEU A 380 1.93 -20.75 -16.17
C LEU A 380 1.96 -22.23 -15.82
N ASP A 381 2.49 -23.06 -16.73
CA ASP A 381 2.75 -24.49 -16.50
C ASP A 381 3.92 -24.67 -15.52
N VAL A 382 3.63 -25.27 -14.38
CA VAL A 382 4.57 -25.47 -13.26
C VAL A 382 5.74 -26.40 -13.66
N ILE A 383 5.47 -27.40 -14.51
CA ILE A 383 6.45 -28.43 -14.91
C ILE A 383 7.35 -27.87 -16.01
N LYS A 384 6.73 -27.38 -17.08
CA LYS A 384 7.42 -26.89 -18.31
C LYS A 384 8.00 -25.49 -18.12
N LYS A 385 7.53 -24.72 -17.14
CA LYS A 385 7.84 -23.30 -16.94
C LYS A 385 7.55 -22.45 -18.18
N LYS A 386 6.42 -22.68 -18.80
CA LYS A 386 5.98 -21.94 -19.96
C LYS A 386 4.60 -21.35 -19.69
N ILE A 387 4.39 -20.15 -20.18
CA ILE A 387 3.07 -19.55 -20.20
C ILE A 387 2.20 -20.42 -21.09
N ARG A 388 1.06 -20.88 -20.56
CA ARG A 388 0.02 -21.58 -21.32
C ARG A 388 -0.91 -20.58 -21.99
N HIS A 389 -1.37 -19.60 -21.20
CA HIS A 389 -2.23 -18.53 -21.64
C HIS A 389 -1.81 -17.22 -20.99
N SER A 390 -2.00 -16.13 -21.71
CA SER A 390 -1.92 -14.77 -21.21
C SER A 390 -3.09 -14.00 -21.82
N VAL A 391 -3.94 -13.41 -20.97
CA VAL A 391 -5.17 -12.74 -21.39
C VAL A 391 -5.10 -11.29 -20.94
N GLU A 392 -5.11 -10.38 -21.92
CA GLU A 392 -5.30 -8.95 -21.69
C GLU A 392 -6.79 -8.67 -21.51
N MET A 393 -7.14 -7.78 -20.56
CA MET A 393 -8.52 -7.52 -20.17
C MET A 393 -8.76 -6.02 -20.10
N ASP A 394 -9.97 -5.61 -20.49
CA ASP A 394 -10.47 -4.24 -20.32
C ASP A 394 -11.05 -3.99 -18.91
N VAL A 395 -10.54 -4.70 -17.92
CA VAL A 395 -10.85 -4.53 -16.49
C VAL A 395 -9.59 -4.01 -15.84
N GLY A 396 -9.67 -2.95 -15.05
CA GLY A 396 -8.52 -2.37 -14.35
C GLY A 396 -8.22 -3.09 -13.03
N GLN A 397 -7.03 -2.89 -12.48
CA GLN A 397 -6.64 -3.29 -11.13
C GLN A 397 -7.06 -4.72 -10.73
N GLN A 398 -6.78 -5.71 -11.54
CA GLN A 398 -7.14 -7.10 -11.26
C GLN A 398 -6.32 -7.69 -10.11
N PHE A 399 -7.00 -8.42 -9.21
CA PHE A 399 -6.40 -9.07 -8.03
C PHE A 399 -7.03 -10.43 -7.74
N SER A 400 -6.37 -11.19 -6.88
CA SER A 400 -6.91 -12.36 -6.19
C SER A 400 -7.52 -13.41 -7.13
N PRO A 401 -6.75 -13.99 -8.05
CA PRO A 401 -7.26 -15.04 -8.92
C PRO A 401 -7.64 -16.28 -8.11
N ALA A 402 -8.78 -16.90 -8.44
CA ALA A 402 -9.26 -18.13 -7.83
C ALA A 402 -9.78 -19.09 -8.91
N TRP A 403 -9.22 -20.28 -9.00
CA TRP A 403 -9.67 -21.30 -9.92
C TRP A 403 -11.00 -21.92 -9.52
N SER A 404 -11.87 -22.16 -10.51
CA SER A 404 -13.02 -23.04 -10.34
C SER A 404 -12.56 -24.48 -10.09
N PRO A 405 -13.31 -25.31 -9.32
CA PRO A 405 -12.90 -26.68 -9.01
C PRO A 405 -12.76 -27.58 -10.25
N ASP A 406 -13.46 -27.29 -11.34
CA ASP A 406 -13.35 -28.01 -12.61
C ASP A 406 -12.18 -27.54 -13.49
N GLY A 407 -11.54 -26.40 -13.13
CA GLY A 407 -10.40 -25.82 -13.83
C GLY A 407 -10.73 -25.09 -15.12
N ASN A 408 -12.02 -24.81 -15.39
CA ASN A 408 -12.45 -24.13 -16.63
C ASN A 408 -12.48 -22.61 -16.49
N SER A 409 -12.70 -22.10 -15.28
CA SER A 409 -12.83 -20.66 -15.01
C SER A 409 -11.85 -20.18 -13.93
N ILE A 410 -11.61 -18.87 -13.94
CA ILE A 410 -10.91 -18.15 -12.87
C ILE A 410 -11.75 -16.94 -12.48
N ALA A 411 -12.16 -16.89 -11.20
CA ALA A 411 -12.74 -15.69 -10.62
C ALA A 411 -11.64 -14.74 -10.13
N PHE A 412 -11.88 -13.44 -10.19
CA PHE A 412 -10.93 -12.42 -9.71
C PHE A 412 -11.66 -11.12 -9.36
N SER A 413 -11.01 -10.29 -8.54
CA SER A 413 -11.47 -8.92 -8.28
C SER A 413 -10.93 -7.98 -9.34
N GLY A 414 -11.75 -7.06 -9.84
CA GLY A 414 -11.35 -6.11 -10.85
C GLY A 414 -12.06 -4.77 -10.75
N TRP A 415 -11.41 -3.72 -11.21
CA TRP A 415 -11.95 -2.36 -11.26
C TRP A 415 -12.54 -2.07 -12.63
N LEU A 416 -13.81 -1.71 -12.67
CA LEU A 416 -14.49 -1.26 -13.88
C LEU A 416 -15.51 -0.17 -13.53
N ASP A 417 -15.53 0.91 -14.30
CA ASP A 417 -16.53 2.00 -14.20
C ASP A 417 -16.70 2.56 -12.77
N GLY A 418 -15.59 2.75 -12.07
CA GLY A 418 -15.59 3.36 -10.73
C GLY A 418 -15.82 2.39 -9.57
N ARG A 419 -15.90 1.06 -9.82
CA ARG A 419 -16.27 0.04 -8.83
C ARG A 419 -15.36 -1.16 -8.89
N TYR A 420 -15.27 -1.87 -7.77
CA TYR A 420 -14.66 -3.19 -7.71
C TYR A 420 -15.71 -4.27 -7.65
N ASP A 421 -15.68 -5.13 -8.65
CA ASP A 421 -16.58 -6.27 -8.78
C ASP A 421 -15.80 -7.58 -8.85
N ILE A 422 -16.54 -8.69 -8.71
CA ILE A 422 -16.03 -10.02 -9.01
C ILE A 422 -16.33 -10.35 -10.46
N PHE A 423 -15.26 -10.67 -11.17
CA PHE A 423 -15.31 -11.14 -12.56
C PHE A 423 -14.96 -12.62 -12.64
N GLU A 424 -15.49 -13.29 -13.64
CA GLU A 424 -15.11 -14.65 -14.02
C GLU A 424 -14.60 -14.64 -15.45
N ILE A 425 -13.48 -15.30 -15.68
CA ILE A 425 -12.94 -15.53 -17.02
C ILE A 425 -12.92 -17.02 -17.36
N ASP A 426 -13.48 -17.40 -18.52
CA ASP A 426 -13.29 -18.73 -19.10
C ASP A 426 -11.84 -18.87 -19.59
N THR A 427 -11.14 -19.91 -19.11
CA THR A 427 -9.72 -20.09 -19.39
C THR A 427 -9.42 -20.60 -20.80
N GLN A 428 -10.42 -21.04 -21.54
CA GLN A 428 -10.29 -21.56 -22.91
C GLN A 428 -10.66 -20.51 -23.96
N THR A 429 -11.78 -19.80 -23.75
CA THR A 429 -12.28 -18.79 -24.70
C THR A 429 -11.73 -17.40 -24.40
N GLY A 430 -11.42 -17.10 -23.14
CA GLY A 430 -11.05 -15.76 -22.67
C GLY A 430 -12.25 -14.84 -22.43
N ASP A 431 -13.49 -15.36 -22.51
CA ASP A 431 -14.70 -14.59 -22.25
C ASP A 431 -14.77 -14.18 -20.77
N ILE A 432 -15.12 -12.92 -20.51
CA ILE A 432 -15.20 -12.35 -19.17
C ILE A 432 -16.63 -11.94 -18.86
N VAL A 433 -17.09 -12.30 -17.67
CA VAL A 433 -18.42 -11.96 -17.15
C VAL A 433 -18.25 -11.24 -15.81
N ASN A 434 -18.96 -10.13 -15.61
CA ASN A 434 -19.11 -9.50 -14.30
C ASN A 434 -20.17 -10.25 -13.49
N LEU A 435 -19.84 -10.71 -12.30
CA LEU A 435 -20.72 -11.54 -11.47
C LEU A 435 -21.49 -10.74 -10.42
N THR A 436 -20.99 -9.58 -9.98
CA THR A 436 -21.62 -8.79 -8.92
C THR A 436 -22.29 -7.53 -9.47
N ASP A 437 -21.64 -6.73 -10.29
CA ASP A 437 -22.18 -5.54 -10.99
C ASP A 437 -23.10 -4.66 -10.11
N ASP A 438 -22.62 -4.30 -8.93
CA ASP A 438 -23.35 -3.49 -7.96
C ASP A 438 -22.48 -2.33 -7.40
N ASP A 439 -23.04 -1.51 -6.51
CA ASP A 439 -22.34 -0.33 -5.94
C ASP A 439 -21.53 -0.67 -4.69
N VAL A 440 -21.26 -1.96 -4.43
CA VAL A 440 -20.49 -2.43 -3.28
C VAL A 440 -19.08 -2.82 -3.74
N TYR A 441 -18.08 -2.51 -2.95
CA TYR A 441 -16.72 -2.98 -3.19
C TYR A 441 -16.63 -4.47 -2.87
N ASP A 442 -16.40 -5.27 -3.91
CA ASP A 442 -16.26 -6.73 -3.82
C ASP A 442 -14.83 -7.19 -4.09
N GLY A 443 -14.37 -8.17 -3.32
CA GLY A 443 -12.99 -8.64 -3.44
C GLY A 443 -12.73 -10.05 -2.93
N ALA A 444 -11.54 -10.55 -3.20
CA ALA A 444 -11.01 -11.82 -2.71
C ALA A 444 -11.92 -13.03 -2.96
N PRO A 445 -12.36 -13.31 -4.20
CA PRO A 445 -13.24 -14.42 -4.50
C PRO A 445 -12.58 -15.77 -4.20
N THR A 446 -13.39 -16.73 -3.79
CA THR A 446 -12.99 -18.14 -3.64
C THR A 446 -14.17 -19.03 -3.99
N TYR A 447 -13.99 -19.95 -4.92
CA TYR A 447 -15.04 -20.93 -5.23
C TYR A 447 -15.29 -21.87 -4.04
N ALA A 448 -16.55 -22.21 -3.83
CA ALA A 448 -16.91 -23.34 -2.98
C ALA A 448 -16.41 -24.66 -3.62
N PRO A 449 -16.13 -25.69 -2.82
CA PRO A 449 -15.59 -26.96 -3.33
C PRO A 449 -16.48 -27.67 -4.35
N ASP A 450 -17.80 -27.40 -4.33
CA ASP A 450 -18.77 -27.94 -5.28
C ASP A 450 -18.78 -27.17 -6.62
N GLY A 451 -18.16 -25.99 -6.68
CA GLY A 451 -18.13 -25.11 -7.85
C GLY A 451 -19.44 -24.38 -8.14
N GLU A 452 -20.45 -24.51 -7.27
CA GLU A 452 -21.79 -23.92 -7.49
C GLU A 452 -21.91 -22.50 -6.94
N SER A 453 -20.92 -22.03 -6.17
CA SER A 453 -20.96 -20.71 -5.56
C SER A 453 -19.57 -20.15 -5.32
N ILE A 454 -19.51 -18.84 -5.16
CA ILE A 454 -18.31 -18.08 -4.84
C ILE A 454 -18.52 -17.37 -3.50
N VAL A 455 -17.56 -17.51 -2.59
CA VAL A 455 -17.48 -16.71 -1.37
C VAL A 455 -16.53 -15.54 -1.64
N LEU A 456 -16.94 -14.36 -1.23
CA LEU A 456 -16.20 -13.13 -1.45
C LEU A 456 -16.26 -12.21 -0.23
N THR A 457 -15.45 -11.17 -0.20
CA THR A 457 -15.56 -10.10 0.78
C THR A 457 -16.25 -8.90 0.13
N SER A 458 -17.18 -8.27 0.84
CA SER A 458 -17.84 -7.04 0.41
C SER A 458 -17.75 -5.97 1.50
N VAL A 459 -17.57 -4.71 1.11
CA VAL A 459 -17.55 -3.58 2.05
C VAL A 459 -18.96 -3.00 2.21
N VAL A 460 -19.60 -3.32 3.31
CA VAL A 460 -20.97 -2.87 3.62
C VAL A 460 -20.98 -2.04 4.90
N GLY A 461 -21.35 -0.77 4.78
CA GLY A 461 -21.40 0.16 5.91
C GLY A 461 -20.01 0.43 6.53
N GLY A 462 -18.95 0.45 5.71
CA GLY A 462 -17.57 0.66 6.14
C GLY A 462 -16.87 -0.58 6.72
N TYR A 463 -17.54 -1.75 6.71
CA TYR A 463 -16.97 -3.00 7.24
C TYR A 463 -16.89 -4.07 6.16
N GLN A 464 -15.78 -4.78 6.13
CA GLN A 464 -15.66 -5.99 5.31
C GLN A 464 -16.49 -7.13 5.90
N LYS A 465 -17.31 -7.74 5.07
CA LYS A 465 -18.17 -8.89 5.42
C LYS A 465 -18.00 -9.98 4.36
N LEU A 466 -18.27 -11.23 4.77
CA LEU A 466 -18.29 -12.36 3.84
C LEU A 466 -19.66 -12.51 3.23
N PHE A 467 -19.68 -12.65 1.92
CA PHE A 467 -20.89 -12.92 1.11
C PHE A 467 -20.71 -14.21 0.30
N ARG A 468 -21.80 -14.74 -0.14
CA ARG A 468 -21.85 -15.89 -1.06
C ARG A 468 -22.78 -15.55 -2.21
N ILE A 469 -22.32 -15.71 -3.41
CA ILE A 469 -23.08 -15.58 -4.66
C ILE A 469 -23.15 -16.91 -5.38
#